data_7c4090e643b723ebc35f2dfb1ed7d834
#
_entry.id   7c4090e643b723ebc35f2dfb1ed7d834
#
_cell.length_a   1.000
_cell.length_b   1.000
_cell.length_c   1.000
_cell.angle_alpha   90.00
_cell.angle_beta   90.00
_cell.angle_gamma   90.00
#
_symmetry.space_group_name_H-M   'P 1'
#
loop_
_entity.id
_entity.type
_entity.pdbx_description
1 polymer ?
#
loop_
_entity_poly.entity_id
_entity_poly.type
_entity_poly.pdbx_seq_one_letter_code
_entity_poly.pdbx_strand_id
1 'polypeptide(L)'
;MMSLEEVMKSHGFNFSASCAGKGSYTKWIKYRGKRAYIAVHDASGDGFPATLDEPVRVAIHDLRSGDELEASQVIGSLGSYLASLTE
;
A
#
# COMPACT_ATOMS: atom_id res chain seq x y z
N MET A 1 -5.00 -21.38 -5.00
CA MET A 1 -4.37 -20.13 -5.45
C MET A 1 -4.87 -18.97 -4.58
N MET A 2 -3.97 -18.17 -4.06
CA MET A 2 -4.36 -17.06 -3.20
C MET A 2 -4.83 -15.87 -4.03
N SER A 3 -5.89 -15.22 -3.55
CA SER A 3 -6.33 -13.96 -4.15
C SER A 3 -5.32 -12.86 -3.80
N LEU A 4 -5.36 -11.74 -4.52
CA LEU A 4 -4.48 -10.63 -4.21
C LEU A 4 -4.69 -10.12 -2.79
N GLU A 5 -5.95 -10.05 -2.34
CA GLU A 5 -6.24 -9.62 -0.98
C GLU A 5 -5.60 -10.55 0.06
N GLU A 6 -5.60 -11.85 -0.18
CA GLU A 6 -4.97 -12.80 0.73
C GLU A 6 -3.45 -12.61 0.75
N VAL A 7 -2.85 -12.38 -0.41
CA VAL A 7 -1.41 -12.11 -0.49
C VAL A 7 -1.07 -10.85 0.29
N MET A 8 -1.85 -9.79 0.10
CA MET A 8 -1.61 -8.53 0.82
C MET A 8 -1.77 -8.72 2.33
N LYS A 9 -2.78 -9.47 2.75
CA LYS A 9 -2.97 -9.78 4.16
C LYS A 9 -1.80 -10.54 4.76
N SER A 10 -1.22 -11.46 3.99
CA SER A 10 -0.07 -12.23 4.46
C SER A 10 1.16 -11.36 4.69
N HIS A 11 1.20 -10.20 4.06
CA HIS A 11 2.26 -9.21 4.25
C HIS A 11 1.88 -8.13 5.26
N GLY A 12 0.74 -8.29 5.94
CA GLY A 12 0.32 -7.35 6.96
C GLY A 12 -0.52 -6.17 6.47
N PHE A 13 -0.93 -6.19 5.20
CA PHE A 13 -1.77 -5.14 4.65
C PHE A 13 -3.24 -5.43 4.83
N ASN A 14 -4.03 -4.39 5.04
CA ASN A 14 -5.48 -4.48 5.11
C ASN A 14 -6.08 -3.67 3.98
N PHE A 15 -7.17 -4.17 3.42
CA PHE A 15 -7.89 -3.44 2.37
C PHE A 15 -8.85 -2.45 3.00
N SER A 16 -8.84 -1.23 2.50
CA SER A 16 -9.76 -0.19 2.93
C SER A 16 -10.40 0.43 1.70
N ALA A 17 -11.72 0.40 1.62
CA ALA A 17 -12.46 0.96 0.50
C ALA A 17 -13.29 2.15 0.98
N SER A 18 -13.36 3.19 0.15
CA SER A 18 -14.20 4.34 0.41
C SER A 18 -15.58 4.14 -0.22
N CYS A 19 -16.54 4.97 0.19
CA CYS A 19 -17.89 4.91 -0.37
C CYS A 19 -17.94 5.26 -1.86
N ALA A 20 -16.91 5.90 -2.37
CA ALA A 20 -16.84 6.28 -3.78
C ALA A 20 -16.26 5.17 -4.67
N GLY A 21 -16.07 3.97 -4.13
CA GLY A 21 -15.49 2.86 -4.88
C GLY A 21 -13.98 2.91 -4.99
N LYS A 22 -13.35 3.87 -4.36
CA LYS A 22 -11.90 3.96 -4.29
C LYS A 22 -11.40 3.17 -3.09
N GLY A 23 -10.19 2.62 -3.20
CA GLY A 23 -9.64 1.85 -2.10
C GLY A 23 -8.13 1.84 -2.13
N SER A 24 -7.57 1.28 -1.08
CA SER A 24 -6.12 1.12 -0.98
C SER A 24 -5.82 -0.02 -0.02
N TYR A 25 -4.61 -0.55 -0.14
CA TYR A 25 -4.09 -1.46 0.87
C TYR A 25 -3.21 -0.65 1.81
N THR A 26 -3.40 -0.85 3.10
CA THR A 26 -2.65 -0.10 4.11
C THR A 26 -2.00 -1.04 5.10
N LYS A 27 -0.82 -0.63 5.58
CA LYS A 27 -0.09 -1.38 6.59
C LYS A 27 0.47 -0.40 7.61
N TRP A 28 0.18 -0.62 8.88
CA TRP A 28 0.71 0.22 9.95
C TRP A 28 2.18 -0.13 10.19
N ILE A 29 3.01 0.89 10.27
CA ILE A 29 4.45 0.73 10.47
C ILE A 29 4.95 1.78 11.44
N LYS A 30 6.23 1.66 11.81
CA LYS A 30 6.95 2.73 12.50
C LYS A 30 7.92 3.34 11.50
N TYR A 31 7.81 4.64 11.31
CA TYR A 31 8.67 5.37 10.39
C TYR A 31 9.42 6.44 11.16
N ARG A 32 10.73 6.28 11.26
CA ARG A 32 11.60 7.22 11.99
C ARG A 32 11.09 7.50 13.41
N GLY A 33 10.61 6.47 14.10
CA GLY A 33 10.12 6.57 15.47
C GLY A 33 8.69 7.06 15.60
N LYS A 34 8.01 7.34 14.49
CA LYS A 34 6.62 7.78 14.50
C LYS A 34 5.69 6.68 14.00
N ARG A 35 4.47 6.69 14.50
CA ARG A 35 3.45 5.78 13.97
C ARG A 35 3.02 6.28 12.60
N ALA A 36 3.05 5.39 11.63
CA ALA A 36 2.76 5.73 10.26
C ALA A 36 2.05 4.57 9.57
N TYR A 37 1.60 4.78 8.34
CA TYR A 37 1.05 3.70 7.54
C TYR A 37 1.53 3.83 6.10
N ILE A 38 1.69 2.67 5.46
CA ILE A 38 1.99 2.60 4.04
C ILE A 38 0.65 2.51 3.32
N ALA A 39 0.45 3.31 2.30
CA ALA A 39 -0.74 3.24 1.45
C ALA A 39 -0.32 2.80 0.05
N VAL A 40 -0.95 1.73 -0.44
CA VAL A 40 -0.67 1.19 -1.77
C VAL A 40 -1.90 1.39 -2.65
N HIS A 41 -1.71 2.12 -3.74
CA HIS A 41 -2.73 2.39 -4.75
C HIS A 41 -2.26 1.82 -6.09
N ASP A 42 -3.15 1.83 -7.08
CA ASP A 42 -2.70 1.51 -8.44
C ASP A 42 -1.85 2.69 -8.96
N ALA A 43 -1.26 2.53 -10.15
CA ALA A 43 -0.36 3.55 -10.68
C ALA A 43 -1.03 4.90 -10.88
N SER A 44 -2.34 4.94 -11.06
CA SER A 44 -3.07 6.19 -11.23
C SER A 44 -3.26 6.93 -9.91
N GLY A 45 -3.18 6.21 -8.79
CA GLY A 45 -3.40 6.79 -7.47
C GLY A 45 -4.86 6.90 -7.06
N ASP A 46 -5.78 6.52 -7.94
CA ASP A 46 -7.23 6.65 -7.67
C ASP A 46 -7.88 5.36 -7.18
N GLY A 47 -7.24 4.22 -7.39
CA GLY A 47 -7.81 2.94 -7.01
C GLY A 47 -6.78 2.05 -6.34
N PHE A 48 -7.00 0.75 -6.44
CA PHE A 48 -6.13 -0.24 -5.84
C PHE A 48 -5.69 -1.25 -6.89
N PRO A 49 -4.51 -1.90 -6.70
CA PRO A 49 -4.02 -2.86 -7.67
C PRO A 49 -4.90 -4.10 -7.71
N ALA A 50 -4.99 -4.72 -8.87
CA ALA A 50 -5.74 -5.95 -9.07
C ALA A 50 -4.84 -7.18 -9.19
N THR A 51 -3.58 -6.99 -9.59
CA THR A 51 -2.63 -8.09 -9.79
C THR A 51 -1.27 -7.76 -9.20
N LEU A 52 -0.45 -8.79 -9.03
CA LEU A 52 0.91 -8.62 -8.51
C LEU A 52 1.87 -8.06 -9.57
N ASP A 53 1.50 -8.15 -10.83
CA ASP A 53 2.39 -7.75 -11.92
C ASP A 53 2.23 -6.29 -12.33
N GLU A 54 1.17 -5.64 -11.87
CA GLU A 54 0.93 -4.27 -12.28
C GLU A 54 1.72 -3.27 -11.46
N PRO A 55 2.03 -2.10 -12.03
CA PRO A 55 2.69 -1.06 -11.26
C PRO A 55 1.77 -0.49 -10.19
N VAL A 56 2.37 -0.06 -9.08
CA VAL A 56 1.61 0.48 -7.96
C VAL A 56 2.23 1.81 -7.52
N ARG A 57 1.42 2.62 -6.87
CA ARG A 57 1.87 3.86 -6.25
C ARG A 57 1.85 3.67 -4.74
N VAL A 58 2.98 3.95 -4.10
CA VAL A 58 3.17 3.73 -2.66
C VAL A 58 3.54 5.03 -1.99
N ALA A 59 2.92 5.31 -0.85
CA ALA A 59 3.22 6.50 -0.05
C ALA A 59 3.20 6.12 1.43
N ILE A 60 3.87 6.92 2.25
CA ILE A 60 3.89 6.74 3.70
C ILE A 60 3.31 7.99 4.33
N HIS A 61 2.33 7.79 5.21
CA HIS A 61 1.61 8.89 5.87
C HIS A 61 1.70 8.76 7.39
N ASP A 62 1.67 9.90 8.07
CA ASP A 62 1.60 9.92 9.52
C ASP A 62 0.24 9.39 9.96
N LEU A 63 0.21 8.46 10.92
CA LEU A 63 -1.01 7.84 11.38
C LEU A 63 -1.95 8.81 12.09
N ARG A 64 -1.40 9.82 12.75
CA ARG A 64 -2.19 10.78 13.52
C ARG A 64 -2.72 11.93 12.68
N SER A 65 -1.86 12.51 11.85
CA SER A 65 -2.22 13.72 11.10
C SER A 65 -2.64 13.40 9.66
N GLY A 66 -2.22 12.26 9.13
CA GLY A 66 -2.44 11.95 7.73
C GLY A 66 -1.46 12.63 6.78
N ASP A 67 -0.51 13.37 7.32
CA ASP A 67 0.49 14.06 6.50
C ASP A 67 1.38 13.06 5.78
N GLU A 68 1.75 13.40 4.55
CA GLU A 68 2.64 12.57 3.76
C GLU A 68 4.06 12.70 4.32
N LEU A 69 4.58 11.61 4.86
CA LEU A 69 5.93 11.58 5.42
C LEU A 69 6.98 11.26 4.35
N GLU A 70 6.57 10.55 3.32
CA GLU A 70 7.44 10.23 2.20
C GLU A 70 6.63 10.36 0.93
N ALA A 71 7.19 11.05 -0.06
CA ALA A 71 6.49 11.30 -1.32
C ALA A 71 6.11 9.99 -2.01
N SER A 72 4.95 9.98 -2.65
CA SER A 72 4.50 8.79 -3.36
C SER A 72 5.43 8.48 -4.51
N GLN A 73 5.68 7.19 -4.72
CA GLN A 73 6.50 6.72 -5.84
C GLN A 73 5.79 5.57 -6.54
N VAL A 74 6.04 5.47 -7.83
CA VAL A 74 5.51 4.38 -8.63
C VAL A 74 6.53 3.26 -8.65
N ILE A 75 6.08 2.07 -8.25
CA ILE A 75 6.90 0.86 -8.24
C ILE A 75 6.48 0.02 -9.45
N GLY A 76 7.45 -0.57 -10.14
CA GLY A 76 7.19 -1.31 -11.39
C GLY A 76 6.22 -2.48 -11.27
N SER A 77 6.19 -3.15 -10.12
CA SER A 77 5.20 -4.19 -9.86
C SER A 77 4.96 -4.34 -8.37
N LEU A 78 3.73 -4.69 -8.03
CA LEU A 78 3.36 -4.91 -6.63
C LEU A 78 4.15 -6.07 -6.04
N GLY A 79 4.35 -7.13 -6.81
CA GLY A 79 5.12 -8.28 -6.34
C GLY A 79 6.55 -7.91 -5.96
N SER A 80 7.20 -7.08 -6.76
CA SER A 80 8.56 -6.61 -6.44
C SER A 80 8.56 -5.80 -5.15
N TYR A 81 7.55 -4.96 -4.97
CA TYR A 81 7.45 -4.16 -3.76
C TYR A 81 7.30 -5.04 -2.52
N LEU A 82 6.39 -6.02 -2.58
CA LEU A 82 6.16 -6.92 -1.46
C LEU A 82 7.41 -7.74 -1.15
N ALA A 83 8.13 -8.16 -2.17
CA ALA A 83 9.37 -8.91 -1.97
C ALA A 83 10.43 -8.08 -1.24
N SER A 84 10.44 -6.77 -1.47
CA SER A 84 11.40 -5.89 -0.79
C SER A 84 11.07 -5.67 0.68
N LEU A 85 9.83 -5.95 1.09
CA LEU A 85 9.41 -5.81 2.48
C LEU A 85 9.70 -7.05 3.33
N THR A 86 9.93 -8.18 2.69
CA THR A 86 10.19 -9.43 3.42
C THR A 86 11.69 -9.58 3.67
N GLU A 87 12.11 -9.15 4.79
CA GLU A 87 13.52 -9.21 5.17
C GLU A 87 13.78 -10.18 6.28
#